data_31057acd549bbb98a6e3a2687e50657b
#
_entry.id   31057acd549bbb98a6e3a2687e50657b
#
_cell.length_a   1.000
_cell.length_b   1.000
_cell.length_c   1.000
_cell.angle_alpha   90.00
_cell.angle_beta   90.00
_cell.angle_gamma   90.00
#
_symmetry.space_group_name_H-M   'P 1'
#
loop_
_entity.id
_entity.type
_entity.pdbx_description
1 polymer ?
#
loop_
_entity_poly.entity_id
_entity_poly.type
_entity_poly.pdbx_seq_one_letter_code
_entity_poly.pdbx_strand_id
1 'polypeptide(L)'
;ISGDWGGQAMQDLLSAIDDVAAEPYIDENRLGAIGASFGGYTVYWLAGNHEGRFRTLVAHAGVFNLESMYGATEEMFFVNFDLGGAYWDRSESYEKFSPHKFVQNWDTPILVIHGEKDFRVPIGEGMQAFAAAQLQGIESRFLYFPQEGHWILSPQNGILWHRVFFDWLGRYLQPVS
;
A
#
# COMPACT_ATOMS: atom_id res chain seq x y z
N ILE A 1 5.16 -13.86 9.51
CA ILE A 1 5.35 -13.22 8.20
C ILE A 1 6.81 -13.09 7.79
N SER A 2 7.74 -13.32 8.73
CA SER A 2 9.17 -13.31 8.40
C SER A 2 9.48 -14.33 7.28
N GLY A 3 10.14 -13.87 6.22
CA GLY A 3 10.40 -14.66 5.02
C GLY A 3 9.19 -14.91 4.10
N ASP A 4 8.00 -14.37 4.43
CA ASP A 4 6.76 -14.65 3.70
C ASP A 4 5.80 -13.44 3.71
N TRP A 5 6.28 -12.28 3.31
CA TRP A 5 5.51 -11.03 3.39
C TRP A 5 4.23 -11.03 2.53
N GLY A 6 4.29 -11.55 1.34
CA GLY A 6 3.15 -11.66 0.42
C GLY A 6 2.48 -13.04 0.40
N GLY A 7 2.79 -13.92 1.38
CA GLY A 7 2.28 -15.28 1.41
C GLY A 7 1.07 -15.48 2.33
N GLN A 8 1.23 -16.26 3.40
CA GLN A 8 0.11 -16.69 4.24
C GLN A 8 -0.73 -15.52 4.80
N ALA A 9 -0.09 -14.45 5.26
CA ALA A 9 -0.81 -13.29 5.79
C ALA A 9 -1.74 -12.63 4.77
N MET A 10 -1.37 -12.63 3.49
CA MET A 10 -2.23 -12.11 2.42
C MET A 10 -3.37 -13.05 2.08
N GLN A 11 -3.14 -14.37 2.12
CA GLN A 11 -4.18 -15.38 1.95
C GLN A 11 -5.20 -15.33 3.08
N ASP A 12 -4.74 -15.19 4.33
CA ASP A 12 -5.61 -15.04 5.50
C ASP A 12 -6.48 -13.78 5.38
N LEU A 13 -5.89 -12.67 4.93
CA LEU A 13 -6.61 -11.42 4.72
C LEU A 13 -7.68 -11.56 3.63
N LEU A 14 -7.36 -12.14 2.48
CA LEU A 14 -8.32 -12.36 1.39
C LEU A 14 -9.44 -13.31 1.83
N SER A 15 -9.12 -14.38 2.55
CA SER A 15 -10.12 -15.30 3.10
C SER A 15 -11.06 -14.61 4.09
N ALA A 16 -10.53 -13.76 4.97
CA ALA A 16 -11.33 -12.99 5.92
C ALA A 16 -12.24 -11.97 5.21
N ILE A 17 -11.76 -11.35 4.14
CA ILE A 17 -12.56 -10.43 3.32
C ILE A 17 -13.71 -11.18 2.64
N ASP A 18 -13.44 -12.33 2.04
CA ASP A 18 -14.45 -13.14 1.36
C ASP A 18 -15.53 -13.64 2.35
N ASP A 19 -15.13 -14.03 3.57
CA ASP A 19 -16.07 -14.44 4.63
C ASP A 19 -16.96 -13.28 5.08
N VAL A 20 -16.38 -12.12 5.36
CA VAL A 20 -17.13 -10.91 5.78
C VAL A 20 -17.99 -10.37 4.64
N ALA A 21 -17.53 -10.41 3.39
CA ALA A 21 -18.29 -9.93 2.24
C ALA A 21 -19.57 -10.76 1.98
N ALA A 22 -19.61 -12.00 2.43
CA ALA A 22 -20.81 -12.85 2.35
C ALA A 22 -21.93 -12.45 3.33
N GLU A 23 -21.65 -11.57 4.29
CA GLU A 23 -22.65 -11.11 5.26
C GLU A 23 -23.69 -10.18 4.61
N PRO A 24 -25.01 -10.35 4.91
CA PRO A 24 -26.09 -9.66 4.20
C PRO A 24 -26.14 -8.14 4.39
N TYR A 25 -25.39 -7.60 5.34
CA TYR A 25 -25.26 -6.15 5.60
C TYR A 25 -24.03 -5.53 4.93
N ILE A 26 -23.20 -6.33 4.26
CA ILE A 26 -22.02 -5.86 3.53
C ILE A 26 -22.35 -5.73 2.04
N ASP A 27 -21.97 -4.63 1.44
CA ASP A 27 -22.02 -4.46 0.00
C ASP A 27 -20.67 -4.86 -0.60
N GLU A 28 -20.58 -6.08 -1.08
CA GLU A 28 -19.37 -6.66 -1.70
C GLU A 28 -18.87 -5.88 -2.91
N ASN A 29 -19.74 -5.09 -3.53
CA ASN A 29 -19.40 -4.26 -4.69
C ASN A 29 -18.79 -2.90 -4.30
N ARG A 30 -18.66 -2.60 -3.01
CA ARG A 30 -18.17 -1.32 -2.50
C ARG A 30 -17.10 -1.50 -1.41
N LEU A 31 -16.16 -2.39 -1.65
CA LEU A 31 -15.03 -2.62 -0.74
C LEU A 31 -13.82 -1.75 -1.11
N GLY A 32 -13.09 -1.33 -0.10
CA GLY A 32 -11.83 -0.63 -0.25
C GLY A 32 -10.76 -1.19 0.69
N ALA A 33 -9.50 -1.23 0.26
CA ALA A 33 -8.39 -1.61 1.12
C ALA A 33 -7.57 -0.38 1.54
N ILE A 34 -7.30 -0.30 2.84
CA ILE A 34 -6.60 0.84 3.46
C ILE A 34 -5.52 0.30 4.38
N GLY A 35 -4.32 0.84 4.27
CA GLY A 35 -3.22 0.43 5.14
C GLY A 35 -2.09 1.44 5.23
N ALA A 36 -1.34 1.37 6.34
CA ALA A 36 -0.17 2.20 6.56
C ALA A 36 1.04 1.33 6.91
N SER A 37 2.25 1.77 6.53
CA SER A 37 3.50 1.06 6.77
C SER A 37 3.47 -0.35 6.14
N PHE A 38 3.60 -1.43 6.92
CA PHE A 38 3.36 -2.79 6.41
C PHE A 38 1.95 -2.95 5.82
N GLY A 39 0.93 -2.29 6.39
CA GLY A 39 -0.41 -2.23 5.78
C GLY A 39 -0.44 -1.50 4.45
N GLY A 40 0.39 -0.48 4.26
CA GLY A 40 0.60 0.19 2.97
C GLY A 40 1.27 -0.72 1.94
N TYR A 41 2.27 -1.50 2.36
CA TYR A 41 2.82 -2.60 1.57
C TYR A 41 1.72 -3.58 1.15
N THR A 42 0.90 -4.01 2.11
CA THR A 42 -0.23 -4.92 1.86
C THR A 42 -1.17 -4.36 0.79
N VAL A 43 -1.50 -3.06 0.85
CA VAL A 43 -2.34 -2.42 -0.16
C VAL A 43 -1.68 -2.42 -1.54
N TYR A 44 -0.39 -2.11 -1.64
CA TYR A 44 0.32 -2.18 -2.92
C TYR A 44 0.42 -3.62 -3.46
N TRP A 45 0.62 -4.60 -2.59
CA TRP A 45 0.62 -6.00 -3.00
C TRP A 45 -0.77 -6.43 -3.48
N LEU A 46 -1.83 -6.08 -2.73
CA LEU A 46 -3.22 -6.35 -3.11
C LEU A 46 -3.59 -5.67 -4.43
N ALA A 47 -3.08 -4.47 -4.73
CA ALA A 47 -3.36 -3.79 -5.99
C ALA A 47 -3.08 -4.66 -7.24
N GLY A 48 -2.11 -5.57 -7.14
CA GLY A 48 -1.81 -6.54 -8.20
C GLY A 48 -2.35 -7.96 -7.99
N ASN A 49 -3.02 -8.22 -6.85
CA ASN A 49 -3.35 -9.59 -6.43
C ASN A 49 -4.74 -9.73 -5.77
N HIS A 50 -5.62 -8.72 -5.85
CA HIS A 50 -6.94 -8.77 -5.19
C HIS A 50 -8.08 -9.34 -6.06
N GLU A 51 -7.81 -9.62 -7.34
CA GLU A 51 -8.77 -10.26 -8.24
C GLU A 51 -10.13 -9.54 -8.32
N GLY A 52 -10.11 -8.21 -8.42
CA GLY A 52 -11.31 -7.38 -8.59
C GLY A 52 -12.13 -7.11 -7.31
N ARG A 53 -11.65 -7.49 -6.12
CA ARG A 53 -12.40 -7.32 -4.85
C ARG A 53 -12.61 -5.88 -4.43
N PHE A 54 -11.72 -4.97 -4.79
CA PHE A 54 -11.74 -3.59 -4.30
C PHE A 54 -12.09 -2.56 -5.37
N ARG A 55 -12.84 -1.53 -4.97
CA ARG A 55 -13.17 -0.35 -5.80
C ARG A 55 -12.18 0.77 -5.64
N THR A 56 -11.43 0.78 -4.54
CA THR A 56 -10.42 1.79 -4.26
C THR A 56 -9.40 1.33 -3.24
N LEU A 57 -8.23 1.92 -3.30
CA LEU A 57 -7.10 1.61 -2.45
C LEU A 57 -6.55 2.88 -1.81
N VAL A 58 -6.07 2.78 -0.56
CA VAL A 58 -5.35 3.87 0.12
C VAL A 58 -4.11 3.30 0.79
N ALA A 59 -2.94 3.68 0.30
CA ALA A 59 -1.64 3.27 0.84
C ALA A 59 -0.93 4.46 1.47
N HIS A 60 -0.66 4.39 2.77
CA HIS A 60 0.08 5.40 3.51
C HIS A 60 1.44 4.85 3.92
N ALA A 61 2.53 5.54 3.53
CA ALA A 61 3.90 5.18 3.87
C ALA A 61 4.19 3.67 3.66
N GLY A 62 3.70 3.13 2.54
CA GLY A 62 3.84 1.71 2.20
C GLY A 62 5.12 1.40 1.47
N VAL A 63 5.65 0.20 1.67
CA VAL A 63 6.78 -0.33 0.90
C VAL A 63 6.28 -0.83 -0.45
N PHE A 64 6.86 -0.33 -1.53
CA PHE A 64 6.50 -0.69 -2.90
C PHE A 64 7.55 -1.55 -3.58
N ASN A 65 8.83 -1.19 -3.41
CA ASN A 65 9.95 -1.88 -4.01
C ASN A 65 10.94 -2.30 -2.90
N LEU A 66 10.97 -3.58 -2.59
CA LEU A 66 11.78 -4.11 -1.50
C LEU A 66 13.28 -3.87 -1.68
N GLU A 67 13.78 -3.80 -2.92
CA GLU A 67 15.20 -3.54 -3.20
C GLU A 67 15.56 -2.08 -2.86
N SER A 68 14.73 -1.11 -3.31
CA SER A 68 14.96 0.31 -2.98
C SER A 68 14.74 0.59 -1.50
N MET A 69 13.75 -0.07 -0.88
CA MET A 69 13.53 -0.02 0.56
C MET A 69 14.77 -0.48 1.32
N TYR A 70 15.36 -1.62 0.95
CA TYR A 70 16.58 -2.12 1.60
C TYR A 70 17.74 -1.12 1.51
N GLY A 71 17.92 -0.48 0.37
CA GLY A 71 19.02 0.46 0.13
C GLY A 71 18.86 1.84 0.77
N ALA A 72 17.67 2.19 1.29
CA ALA A 72 17.36 3.56 1.70
C ALA A 72 16.73 3.70 3.10
N THR A 73 16.26 2.62 3.72
CA THR A 73 15.66 2.66 5.06
C THR A 73 16.69 2.86 6.17
N GLU A 74 16.29 3.55 7.24
CA GLU A 74 17.05 3.57 8.50
C GLU A 74 16.96 2.25 9.28
N GLU A 75 15.97 1.40 8.95
CA GLU A 75 15.61 0.17 9.66
C GLU A 75 16.20 -1.09 9.02
N MET A 76 17.43 -1.03 8.55
CA MET A 76 18.11 -2.13 7.84
C MET A 76 18.10 -3.45 8.59
N PHE A 77 18.16 -3.41 9.92
CA PHE A 77 18.11 -4.60 10.77
C PHE A 77 16.84 -5.42 10.53
N PHE A 78 15.69 -4.76 10.56
CA PHE A 78 14.40 -5.44 10.42
C PHE A 78 14.23 -6.02 9.02
N VAL A 79 14.66 -5.29 7.98
CA VAL A 79 14.59 -5.77 6.59
C VAL A 79 15.47 -7.01 6.40
N ASN A 80 16.69 -7.00 6.94
CA ASN A 80 17.56 -8.18 6.95
C ASN A 80 16.91 -9.38 7.62
N PHE A 81 16.28 -9.17 8.78
CA PHE A 81 15.62 -10.23 9.53
C PHE A 81 14.42 -10.80 8.77
N ASP A 82 13.55 -9.92 8.27
CA ASP A 82 12.30 -10.35 7.66
C ASP A 82 12.45 -10.91 6.24
N LEU A 83 13.41 -10.42 5.46
CA LEU A 83 13.65 -10.91 4.10
C LEU A 83 14.81 -11.93 4.02
N GLY A 84 15.46 -12.21 5.16
CA GLY A 84 16.51 -13.22 5.28
C GLY A 84 17.87 -12.77 4.78
N GLY A 85 18.09 -11.48 4.56
CA GLY A 85 19.36 -10.87 4.12
C GLY A 85 19.18 -9.82 3.04
N ALA A 86 20.29 -9.37 2.47
CA ALA A 86 20.32 -8.38 1.41
C ALA A 86 19.75 -8.94 0.08
N TYR A 87 19.21 -8.05 -0.77
CA TYR A 87 18.60 -8.47 -2.05
C TYR A 87 19.57 -9.17 -3.00
N TRP A 88 20.87 -8.85 -2.95
CA TRP A 88 21.89 -9.55 -3.75
C TRP A 88 22.23 -10.96 -3.25
N ASP A 89 21.89 -11.29 -1.98
CA ASP A 89 22.09 -12.62 -1.38
C ASP A 89 20.79 -13.43 -1.35
N ARG A 90 19.64 -12.78 -1.37
CA ARG A 90 18.30 -13.35 -1.18
C ARG A 90 17.30 -12.83 -2.22
N SER A 91 17.71 -12.79 -3.46
CA SER A 91 16.92 -12.25 -4.58
C SER A 91 15.52 -12.87 -4.72
N GLU A 92 15.35 -14.15 -4.38
CA GLU A 92 14.07 -14.84 -4.48
C GLU A 92 12.96 -14.19 -3.62
N SER A 93 13.26 -13.82 -2.37
CA SER A 93 12.30 -13.14 -1.50
C SER A 93 11.89 -11.77 -2.05
N TYR A 94 12.84 -11.02 -2.59
CA TYR A 94 12.61 -9.71 -3.20
C TYR A 94 11.81 -9.82 -4.50
N GLU A 95 12.10 -10.79 -5.35
CA GLU A 95 11.35 -11.04 -6.58
C GLU A 95 9.90 -11.47 -6.29
N LYS A 96 9.72 -12.37 -5.33
CA LYS A 96 8.42 -12.97 -5.03
C LYS A 96 7.47 -12.00 -4.33
N PHE A 97 7.97 -11.14 -3.44
CA PHE A 97 7.13 -10.35 -2.54
C PHE A 97 7.14 -8.85 -2.80
N SER A 98 7.89 -8.36 -3.77
CA SER A 98 7.95 -6.93 -4.04
C SER A 98 6.76 -6.45 -4.89
N PRO A 99 5.90 -5.55 -4.37
CA PRO A 99 4.68 -5.12 -5.07
C PRO A 99 4.93 -4.58 -6.49
N HIS A 100 6.07 -3.91 -6.72
CA HIS A 100 6.41 -3.33 -8.03
C HIS A 100 6.51 -4.37 -9.15
N LYS A 101 6.71 -5.65 -8.83
CA LYS A 101 6.74 -6.75 -9.80
C LYS A 101 5.34 -7.13 -10.33
N PHE A 102 4.27 -6.63 -9.73
CA PHE A 102 2.88 -6.94 -10.07
C PHE A 102 2.09 -5.75 -10.62
N VAL A 103 2.76 -4.65 -10.94
CA VAL A 103 2.15 -3.40 -11.43
C VAL A 103 1.31 -3.61 -12.69
N GLN A 104 1.72 -4.52 -13.57
CA GLN A 104 0.97 -4.84 -14.79
C GLN A 104 -0.45 -5.37 -14.53
N ASN A 105 -0.74 -5.81 -13.30
CA ASN A 105 -2.06 -6.29 -12.89
C ASN A 105 -2.89 -5.20 -12.18
N TRP A 106 -2.33 -4.02 -11.98
CA TRP A 106 -3.04 -2.93 -11.29
C TRP A 106 -4.14 -2.36 -12.19
N ASP A 107 -5.35 -2.21 -11.62
CA ASP A 107 -6.54 -1.70 -12.31
C ASP A 107 -7.40 -0.79 -11.43
N THR A 108 -7.09 -0.70 -10.15
CA THR A 108 -7.95 -0.10 -9.12
C THR A 108 -7.44 1.29 -8.73
N PRO A 109 -8.32 2.32 -8.64
CA PRO A 109 -7.95 3.66 -8.21
C PRO A 109 -7.24 3.69 -6.86
N ILE A 110 -6.13 4.44 -6.77
CA ILE A 110 -5.28 4.43 -5.58
C ILE A 110 -4.91 5.83 -5.08
N LEU A 111 -5.11 6.06 -3.77
CA LEU A 111 -4.56 7.20 -3.05
C LEU A 111 -3.26 6.79 -2.37
N VAL A 112 -2.17 7.42 -2.76
CA VAL A 112 -0.86 7.28 -2.12
C VAL A 112 -0.66 8.46 -1.16
N ILE A 113 -0.27 8.18 0.09
CA ILE A 113 0.01 9.20 1.11
C ILE A 113 1.41 8.98 1.66
N HIS A 114 2.24 10.04 1.74
CA HIS A 114 3.61 9.89 2.23
C HIS A 114 4.19 11.20 2.79
N GLY A 115 4.96 11.09 3.88
CA GLY A 115 5.77 12.17 4.41
C GLY A 115 7.17 12.19 3.78
N GLU A 116 7.68 13.39 3.45
CA GLU A 116 9.02 13.53 2.86
C GLU A 116 10.14 13.07 3.79
N LYS A 117 9.94 13.29 5.11
CA LYS A 117 10.92 12.97 6.15
C LYS A 117 10.73 11.56 6.72
N ASP A 118 10.13 10.67 5.95
CA ASP A 118 10.02 9.28 6.32
C ASP A 118 11.33 8.55 5.96
N PHE A 119 12.12 8.24 6.99
CA PHE A 119 13.36 7.50 6.86
C PHE A 119 13.17 6.00 7.13
N ARG A 120 12.03 5.61 7.66
CA ARG A 120 11.65 4.20 7.88
C ARG A 120 11.19 3.55 6.59
N VAL A 121 10.19 4.13 5.95
CA VAL A 121 9.77 3.80 4.59
C VAL A 121 10.05 5.02 3.72
N PRO A 122 11.18 5.10 3.04
CA PRO A 122 11.59 6.30 2.32
C PRO A 122 10.55 6.75 1.30
N ILE A 123 10.42 8.07 1.14
CA ILE A 123 9.45 8.72 0.24
C ILE A 123 9.50 8.17 -1.20
N GLY A 124 10.66 7.67 -1.62
CA GLY A 124 10.85 7.03 -2.92
C GLY A 124 9.90 5.87 -3.19
N GLU A 125 9.46 5.16 -2.14
CA GLU A 125 8.49 4.07 -2.26
C GLU A 125 7.12 4.59 -2.75
N GLY A 126 6.61 5.64 -2.12
CA GLY A 126 5.37 6.30 -2.54
C GLY A 126 5.47 6.95 -3.92
N MET A 127 6.61 7.58 -4.23
CA MET A 127 6.85 8.18 -5.57
C MET A 127 6.85 7.13 -6.67
N GLN A 128 7.52 5.99 -6.47
CA GLN A 128 7.54 4.88 -7.43
C GLN A 128 6.14 4.29 -7.64
N ALA A 129 5.39 4.05 -6.56
CA ALA A 129 4.03 3.52 -6.62
C ALA A 129 3.07 4.46 -7.37
N PHE A 130 3.13 5.76 -7.08
CA PHE A 130 2.32 6.76 -7.79
C PHE A 130 2.69 6.85 -9.26
N ALA A 131 3.99 6.89 -9.58
CA ALA A 131 4.46 6.91 -10.97
C ALA A 131 4.00 5.66 -11.73
N ALA A 132 4.06 4.48 -11.11
CA ALA A 132 3.58 3.23 -11.70
C ALA A 132 2.08 3.30 -12.01
N ALA A 133 1.24 3.75 -11.06
CA ALA A 133 -0.20 3.94 -11.28
C ALA A 133 -0.49 4.91 -12.44
N GLN A 134 0.21 6.05 -12.50
CA GLN A 134 0.05 7.02 -13.59
C GLN A 134 0.44 6.44 -14.95
N LEU A 135 1.53 5.71 -15.03
CA LEU A 135 2.00 5.07 -16.28
C LEU A 135 1.06 3.96 -16.76
N GLN A 136 0.37 3.28 -15.84
CA GLN A 136 -0.67 2.30 -16.15
C GLN A 136 -2.02 2.95 -16.50
N GLY A 137 -2.14 4.28 -16.45
CA GLY A 137 -3.39 4.99 -16.71
C GLY A 137 -4.43 4.85 -15.60
N ILE A 138 -4.02 4.45 -14.40
CA ILE A 138 -4.89 4.25 -13.24
C ILE A 138 -5.18 5.60 -12.59
N GLU A 139 -6.45 5.87 -12.27
CA GLU A 139 -6.81 7.06 -11.49
C GLU A 139 -6.09 7.02 -10.14
N SER A 140 -5.23 8.00 -9.92
CA SER A 140 -4.40 8.02 -8.71
C SER A 140 -4.15 9.44 -8.23
N ARG A 141 -3.94 9.56 -6.92
CA ARG A 141 -3.60 10.82 -6.25
C ARG A 141 -2.45 10.61 -5.30
N PHE A 142 -1.51 11.57 -5.24
CA PHE A 142 -0.42 11.56 -4.28
C PHE A 142 -0.60 12.69 -3.29
N LEU A 143 -0.86 12.34 -2.02
CA LEU A 143 -0.91 13.28 -0.91
C LEU A 143 0.45 13.32 -0.22
N TYR A 144 1.22 14.34 -0.56
CA TYR A 144 2.59 14.52 -0.12
C TYR A 144 2.69 15.54 1.00
N PHE A 145 3.44 15.21 2.07
CA PHE A 145 3.65 16.07 3.23
C PHE A 145 5.14 16.40 3.43
N PRO A 146 5.60 17.61 3.03
CA PRO A 146 7.02 17.96 3.05
C PRO A 146 7.67 18.00 4.44
N GLN A 147 6.88 18.17 5.50
CA GLN A 147 7.39 18.33 6.86
C GLN A 147 7.09 17.15 7.79
N GLU A 148 6.38 16.13 7.30
CA GLU A 148 6.02 14.94 8.08
C GLU A 148 6.97 13.77 7.81
N GLY A 149 7.05 12.88 8.81
CA GLY A 149 7.79 11.63 8.75
C GLY A 149 6.87 10.45 8.45
N HIS A 150 7.14 9.31 9.12
CA HIS A 150 6.35 8.09 8.95
C HIS A 150 4.88 8.26 9.38
N TRP A 151 4.62 9.15 10.32
CA TRP A 151 3.28 9.51 10.80
C TRP A 151 2.98 10.98 10.54
N ILE A 152 1.73 11.31 10.26
CA ILE A 152 1.28 12.69 10.10
C ILE A 152 0.87 13.22 11.47
N LEU A 153 1.75 14.00 12.09
CA LEU A 153 1.58 14.44 13.49
C LEU A 153 1.15 15.90 13.63
N SER A 154 1.40 16.75 12.64
CA SER A 154 0.98 18.16 12.69
C SER A 154 -0.54 18.26 12.55
N PRO A 155 -1.24 19.00 13.44
CA PRO A 155 -2.70 19.05 13.43
C PRO A 155 -3.31 19.50 12.10
N GLN A 156 -2.71 20.51 11.44
CA GLN A 156 -3.17 21.02 10.15
C GLN A 156 -3.04 19.98 9.06
N ASN A 157 -1.93 19.24 9.03
CA ASN A 157 -1.71 18.15 8.09
C ASN A 157 -2.64 16.97 8.38
N GLY A 158 -2.92 16.69 9.65
CA GLY A 158 -3.92 15.69 10.05
C GLY A 158 -5.31 16.03 9.54
N ILE A 159 -5.75 17.29 9.61
CA ILE A 159 -7.03 17.75 9.04
C ILE A 159 -7.03 17.56 7.52
N LEU A 160 -5.96 17.93 6.82
CA LEU A 160 -5.85 17.74 5.38
C LEU A 160 -5.88 16.26 5.01
N TRP A 161 -5.14 15.42 5.78
CA TRP A 161 -5.14 13.97 5.61
C TRP A 161 -6.58 13.41 5.64
N HIS A 162 -7.34 13.74 6.71
CA HIS A 162 -8.72 13.25 6.87
C HIS A 162 -9.65 13.74 5.76
N ARG A 163 -9.54 15.00 5.35
CA ARG A 163 -10.35 15.53 4.23
C ARG A 163 -10.09 14.75 2.94
N VAL A 164 -8.83 14.64 2.55
CA VAL A 164 -8.45 13.95 1.31
C VAL A 164 -8.84 12.48 1.36
N PHE A 165 -8.64 11.84 2.51
CA PHE A 165 -8.99 10.45 2.74
C PHE A 165 -10.50 10.20 2.58
N PHE A 166 -11.35 10.97 3.27
CA PHE A 166 -12.79 10.78 3.19
C PHE A 166 -13.37 11.24 1.85
N ASP A 167 -12.83 12.29 1.22
CA ASP A 167 -13.21 12.68 -0.13
C ASP A 167 -12.90 11.57 -1.14
N TRP A 168 -11.73 10.92 -0.99
CA TRP A 168 -11.33 9.80 -1.82
C TRP A 168 -12.27 8.59 -1.63
N LEU A 169 -12.50 8.15 -0.41
CA LEU A 169 -13.43 7.04 -0.14
C LEU A 169 -14.85 7.35 -0.60
N GLY A 170 -15.32 8.58 -0.37
CA GLY A 170 -16.64 9.03 -0.81
C GLY A 170 -16.84 8.91 -2.31
N ARG A 171 -15.82 9.15 -3.10
CA ARG A 171 -15.88 9.04 -4.56
C ARG A 171 -16.16 7.61 -5.06
N TYR A 172 -15.64 6.59 -4.37
CA TYR A 172 -15.70 5.20 -4.85
C TYR A 172 -16.63 4.29 -4.05
N LEU A 173 -16.89 4.64 -2.79
CA LEU A 173 -17.61 3.76 -1.86
C LEU A 173 -19.01 4.29 -1.46
N GLN A 174 -19.44 5.48 -1.92
CA GLN A 174 -20.81 5.93 -1.68
C GLN A 174 -21.81 5.15 -2.55
N PRO A 175 -23.04 4.90 -2.03
CA PRO A 175 -24.10 4.33 -2.87
C PRO A 175 -24.33 5.21 -4.09
N VAL A 176 -24.50 4.59 -5.26
CA VAL A 176 -24.98 5.30 -6.44
C VAL A 176 -26.44 5.66 -6.17
N SER A 177 -26.74 6.97 -6.04
CA SER A 177 -28.07 7.51 -5.85
C SER A 177 -28.93 7.36 -7.09
#